data_d5e3f0d9f54f0c53b52be24623883755
#
_entry.id   d5e3f0d9f54f0c53b52be24623883755
#
_cell.length_a   1.000
_cell.length_b   1.000
_cell.length_c   1.000
_cell.angle_alpha   90.00
_cell.angle_beta   90.00
_cell.angle_gamma   90.00
#
_symmetry.space_group_name_H-M   'P 1'
#
loop_
_entity.id
_entity.type
_entity.pdbx_description
1 polymer ?
#
loop_
_entity_poly.entity_id
_entity_poly.type
_entity_poly.pdbx_seq_one_letter_code
_entity_poly.pdbx_strand_id
1 'polypeptide(L)'
;SVIMYSTGNEVSETAQKKGIKLCENLTETLHVLDGTRPVTCGINIFFNFLSSMGLGVYSDKKADQTAKDVKKKKSVGSEFFNELAGVLGADFMKTGATLYPCDVKTKDAFAKMDVAGYNYGIKRYRHDLKKYPNRIILGSETFCADAYKFIEMAKEEPRIIGDFVWAGMDYLGEVGIGSWEYK
;
A
#
# COMPACT_ATOMS: atom_id res chain seq x y z
N SER A 1 -10.96 -16.37 -13.96
CA SER A 1 -9.55 -16.57 -14.30
C SER A 1 -8.67 -15.71 -13.42
N VAL A 2 -7.56 -16.22 -12.89
CA VAL A 2 -6.55 -15.46 -12.16
C VAL A 2 -5.64 -14.78 -13.18
N ILE A 3 -5.42 -13.48 -13.05
CA ILE A 3 -4.57 -12.69 -13.97
C ILE A 3 -3.26 -12.25 -13.32
N MET A 4 -3.20 -12.19 -12.00
CA MET A 4 -2.07 -11.71 -11.21
C MET A 4 -2.16 -12.29 -9.79
N TYR A 5 -1.01 -12.48 -9.13
CA TYR A 5 -0.94 -12.84 -7.72
C TYR A 5 -0.52 -11.65 -6.87
N SER A 6 -1.17 -11.48 -5.72
CA SER A 6 -0.73 -10.52 -4.71
C SER A 6 -0.17 -11.29 -3.50
N THR A 7 1.05 -10.96 -3.09
CA THR A 7 1.74 -11.60 -1.96
C THR A 7 1.42 -10.97 -0.61
N GLY A 8 0.75 -9.83 -0.61
CA GLY A 8 0.36 -9.14 0.62
C GLY A 8 -0.20 -7.75 0.38
N ASN A 9 -0.75 -7.16 1.44
CA ASN A 9 -1.27 -5.81 1.44
C ASN A 9 -0.81 -5.06 2.68
N GLU A 10 -0.25 -3.87 2.50
CA GLU A 10 0.23 -2.97 3.57
C GLU A 10 1.17 -3.64 4.59
N VAL A 11 1.97 -4.58 4.13
CA VAL A 11 2.94 -5.29 4.97
C VAL A 11 4.07 -4.34 5.35
N SER A 12 4.13 -3.93 6.61
CA SER A 12 5.08 -2.92 7.11
C SER A 12 6.53 -3.38 7.07
N GLU A 13 6.75 -4.68 7.09
CA GLU A 13 8.08 -5.31 7.03
C GLU A 13 8.79 -5.06 5.69
N THR A 14 8.06 -4.67 4.63
CA THR A 14 8.66 -4.30 3.33
C THR A 14 9.57 -3.07 3.41
N ALA A 15 9.55 -2.31 4.52
CA ALA A 15 10.53 -1.27 4.82
C ALA A 15 11.86 -1.81 5.39
N GLN A 16 11.94 -3.09 5.70
CA GLN A 16 13.06 -3.75 6.37
C GLN A 16 13.69 -4.81 5.47
N LYS A 17 15.00 -5.06 5.65
CA LYS A 17 15.73 -6.04 4.83
C LYS A 17 15.09 -7.43 4.85
N LYS A 18 14.60 -7.88 6.00
CA LYS A 18 13.96 -9.20 6.13
C LYS A 18 12.66 -9.28 5.34
N GLY A 19 11.82 -8.24 5.41
CA GLY A 19 10.57 -8.18 4.69
C GLY A 19 10.77 -8.04 3.18
N ILE A 20 11.77 -7.27 2.74
CA ILE A 20 12.16 -7.20 1.33
C ILE A 20 12.58 -8.58 0.81
N LYS A 21 13.38 -9.33 1.60
CA LYS A 21 13.79 -10.69 1.23
C LYS A 21 12.62 -11.66 1.21
N LEU A 22 11.67 -11.52 2.13
CA LEU A 22 10.44 -12.32 2.13
C LEU A 22 9.59 -12.03 0.88
N CYS A 23 9.44 -10.75 0.52
CA CYS A 23 8.74 -10.36 -0.71
C CYS A 23 9.39 -10.98 -1.95
N GLU A 24 10.72 -10.95 -2.05
CA GLU A 24 11.48 -11.60 -3.10
C GLU A 24 11.22 -13.13 -3.13
N ASN A 25 11.34 -13.81 -1.99
CA ASN A 25 11.13 -15.26 -1.89
C ASN A 25 9.68 -15.65 -2.29
N LEU A 26 8.69 -14.87 -1.89
CA LEU A 26 7.30 -15.13 -2.26
C LEU A 26 7.07 -14.95 -3.77
N THR A 27 7.66 -13.93 -4.36
CA THR A 27 7.61 -13.69 -5.81
C THR A 27 8.27 -14.84 -6.57
N GLU A 28 9.49 -15.22 -6.17
CA GLU A 28 10.21 -16.36 -6.76
C GLU A 28 9.44 -17.69 -6.63
N THR A 29 8.83 -17.92 -5.46
CA THR A 29 8.02 -19.13 -5.23
C THR A 29 6.81 -19.17 -6.17
N LEU A 30 6.12 -18.05 -6.34
CA LEU A 30 4.99 -17.98 -7.26
C LEU A 30 5.43 -18.19 -8.72
N HIS A 31 6.56 -17.64 -9.14
CA HIS A 31 7.10 -17.86 -10.48
C HIS A 31 7.49 -19.33 -10.74
N VAL A 32 7.97 -20.03 -9.71
CA VAL A 32 8.25 -21.47 -9.80
C VAL A 32 6.96 -22.29 -9.94
N LEU A 33 5.91 -21.90 -9.21
CA LEU A 33 4.62 -22.61 -9.24
C LEU A 33 3.78 -22.25 -10.47
N ASP A 34 3.82 -21.01 -10.90
CA ASP A 34 3.10 -20.49 -12.06
C ASP A 34 3.84 -19.28 -12.67
N GLY A 35 4.75 -19.55 -13.58
CA GLY A 35 5.51 -18.53 -14.31
C GLY A 35 4.71 -17.77 -15.37
N THR A 36 3.40 -17.98 -15.47
CA THR A 36 2.57 -17.34 -16.51
C THR A 36 1.87 -16.08 -16.04
N ARG A 37 1.91 -15.77 -14.74
CA ARG A 37 1.21 -14.63 -14.15
C ARG A 37 2.17 -13.74 -13.37
N PRO A 38 2.03 -12.41 -13.49
CA PRO A 38 2.83 -11.47 -12.73
C PRO A 38 2.44 -11.47 -11.25
N VAL A 39 3.40 -11.03 -10.44
CA VAL A 39 3.28 -10.94 -8.99
C VAL A 39 3.34 -9.48 -8.55
N THR A 40 2.49 -9.12 -7.60
CA THR A 40 2.43 -7.79 -6.96
C THR A 40 2.35 -7.90 -5.44
N CYS A 41 2.52 -6.77 -4.77
CA CYS A 41 2.19 -6.57 -3.37
C CYS A 41 1.75 -5.12 -3.17
N GLY A 42 0.66 -4.89 -2.47
CA GLY A 42 0.18 -3.55 -2.15
C GLY A 42 1.06 -2.90 -1.07
N ILE A 43 1.73 -1.80 -1.40
CA ILE A 43 2.57 -1.05 -0.46
C ILE A 43 1.99 0.33 -0.20
N ASN A 44 1.62 0.59 1.05
CA ASN A 44 1.36 1.94 1.51
C ASN A 44 2.70 2.64 1.76
N ILE A 45 3.07 3.50 0.83
CA ILE A 45 4.39 4.11 0.75
C ILE A 45 4.71 4.95 1.99
N PHE A 46 3.76 5.77 2.42
CA PHE A 46 3.97 6.66 3.55
C PHE A 46 4.05 5.88 4.86
N PHE A 47 3.17 4.89 5.06
CA PHE A 47 3.20 4.06 6.25
C PHE A 47 4.43 3.17 6.31
N ASN A 48 4.89 2.68 5.17
CA ASN A 48 6.13 1.92 5.08
C ASN A 48 7.33 2.76 5.56
N PHE A 49 7.38 4.03 5.17
CA PHE A 49 8.38 4.97 5.66
C PHE A 49 8.27 5.20 7.18
N LEU A 50 7.07 5.49 7.70
CA LEU A 50 6.85 5.66 9.14
C LEU A 50 7.25 4.40 9.92
N SER A 51 6.91 3.22 9.44
CA SER A 51 7.31 1.94 10.04
C SER A 51 8.83 1.78 10.10
N SER A 52 9.54 2.23 9.06
CA SER A 52 11.02 2.20 9.04
C SER A 52 11.66 3.08 10.12
N MET A 53 10.94 4.08 10.61
CA MET A 53 11.36 4.97 11.71
C MET A 53 10.89 4.50 13.09
N GLY A 54 10.20 3.33 13.16
CA GLY A 54 9.64 2.83 14.40
C GLY A 54 8.32 3.49 14.82
N LEU A 55 7.74 4.35 13.98
CA LEU A 55 6.46 5.02 14.20
C LEU A 55 5.27 4.21 13.66
N GLY A 56 5.55 3.10 13.01
CA GLY A 56 4.53 2.26 12.39
C GLY A 56 3.68 1.49 13.40
N VAL A 57 2.46 1.23 12.97
CA VAL A 57 1.46 0.44 13.69
C VAL A 57 1.86 -1.02 13.76
N TYR A 58 2.57 -1.49 12.77
CA TYR A 58 2.99 -2.87 12.58
C TYR A 58 4.49 -3.00 12.85
N SER A 59 4.89 -3.16 14.09
CA SER A 59 6.23 -3.66 14.40
C SER A 59 6.09 -4.97 15.17
N ASP A 60 6.91 -5.96 14.84
CA ASP A 60 6.95 -7.25 15.55
C ASP A 60 7.06 -7.06 17.05
N LYS A 61 7.86 -6.06 17.49
CA LYS A 61 7.99 -5.71 18.91
C LYS A 61 6.67 -5.21 19.53
N LYS A 62 5.84 -4.48 18.76
CA LYS A 62 4.54 -4.02 19.25
C LYS A 62 3.49 -5.13 19.20
N ALA A 63 3.52 -5.97 18.17
CA ALA A 63 2.65 -7.15 18.07
C ALA A 63 2.89 -8.11 19.24
N ASP A 64 4.15 -8.41 19.56
CA ASP A 64 4.53 -9.24 20.70
C ASP A 64 4.18 -8.61 22.06
N GLN A 65 4.26 -7.30 22.19
CA GLN A 65 3.85 -6.57 23.40
C GLN A 65 2.33 -6.55 23.54
N THR A 66 1.59 -6.37 22.43
CA THR A 66 0.11 -6.36 22.45
C THR A 66 -0.46 -7.74 22.74
N ALA A 67 0.19 -8.81 22.27
CA ALA A 67 -0.17 -10.19 22.60
C ALA A 67 0.01 -10.51 24.12
N LYS A 68 0.95 -9.83 24.79
CA LYS A 68 1.22 -10.00 26.24
C LYS A 68 0.37 -9.08 27.11
N ASP A 69 -0.10 -7.94 26.60
CA ASP A 69 -0.89 -6.93 27.31
C ASP A 69 -2.35 -6.91 26.84
N VAL A 70 -3.10 -7.96 27.15
CA VAL A 70 -4.55 -8.09 26.85
C VAL A 70 -5.43 -6.98 27.49
N LYS A 71 -4.85 -6.13 28.35
CA LYS A 71 -5.60 -5.11 29.14
C LYS A 71 -5.48 -3.66 28.65
N LYS A 72 -4.71 -3.36 27.64
CA LYS A 72 -4.61 -1.99 27.08
C LYS A 72 -5.08 -1.97 25.62
N LYS A 73 -6.39 -1.77 25.43
CA LYS A 73 -6.93 -1.33 24.14
C LYS A 73 -6.36 0.06 23.82
N LYS A 74 -5.25 0.11 23.11
CA LYS A 74 -4.92 1.26 22.25
C LYS A 74 -5.24 0.80 20.83
N SER A 75 -6.05 1.59 20.13
CA SER A 75 -6.33 1.38 18.72
C SER A 75 -5.02 1.19 17.96
N VAL A 76 -4.84 -0.01 17.41
CA VAL A 76 -3.62 -0.42 16.70
C VAL A 76 -4.13 -0.81 15.32
N GLY A 77 -3.68 -0.18 14.27
CA GLY A 77 -4.07 -0.55 12.93
C GLY A 77 -4.70 0.59 12.14
N SER A 78 -5.59 0.25 11.24
CA SER A 78 -6.32 1.15 10.37
C SER A 78 -7.07 2.27 11.13
N GLU A 79 -7.59 1.99 12.31
CA GLU A 79 -8.29 2.97 13.15
C GLU A 79 -7.41 4.21 13.46
N PHE A 80 -6.17 4.03 13.89
CA PHE A 80 -5.26 5.14 14.18
C PHE A 80 -5.00 6.00 12.93
N PHE A 81 -4.87 5.35 11.78
CA PHE A 81 -4.62 6.05 10.53
C PHE A 81 -5.86 6.71 9.96
N ASN A 82 -7.03 6.11 10.19
CA ASN A 82 -8.31 6.74 9.85
C ASN A 82 -8.58 7.97 10.71
N GLU A 83 -8.26 7.93 12.01
CA GLU A 83 -8.30 9.09 12.89
C GLU A 83 -7.31 10.17 12.42
N LEU A 84 -6.07 9.78 12.10
CA LEU A 84 -5.04 10.71 11.62
C LEU A 84 -5.42 11.31 10.25
N ALA A 85 -5.93 10.50 9.34
CA ALA A 85 -6.44 10.96 8.05
C ALA A 85 -7.69 11.83 8.20
N GLY A 86 -8.55 11.55 9.18
CA GLY A 86 -9.69 12.39 9.54
C GLY A 86 -9.29 13.77 10.02
N VAL A 87 -8.20 13.87 10.78
CA VAL A 87 -7.68 15.14 11.30
C VAL A 87 -6.84 15.90 10.27
N LEU A 88 -5.97 15.20 9.53
CA LEU A 88 -5.00 15.82 8.61
C LEU A 88 -5.46 15.81 7.14
N GLY A 89 -6.55 15.13 6.85
CA GLY A 89 -7.10 14.94 5.50
C GLY A 89 -6.39 13.83 4.71
N ALA A 90 -7.13 13.21 3.79
CA ALA A 90 -6.63 12.14 2.92
C ALA A 90 -5.43 12.56 2.04
N ASP A 91 -5.31 13.84 1.74
CA ASP A 91 -4.21 14.41 0.95
C ASP A 91 -2.86 14.40 1.69
N PHE A 92 -2.87 14.39 3.02
CA PHE A 92 -1.65 14.33 3.83
C PHE A 92 -0.83 13.07 3.53
N MET A 93 -1.47 11.91 3.55
CA MET A 93 -0.83 10.62 3.26
C MET A 93 -0.27 10.57 1.83
N LYS A 94 -1.06 11.00 0.86
CA LYS A 94 -0.65 11.05 -0.56
C LYS A 94 0.51 12.01 -0.78
N THR A 95 0.53 13.14 -0.09
CA THR A 95 1.60 14.13 -0.16
C THR A 95 2.84 13.63 0.59
N GLY A 96 2.68 13.03 1.76
CA GLY A 96 3.76 12.38 2.51
C GLY A 96 4.48 11.31 1.69
N ALA A 97 3.74 10.54 0.91
CA ALA A 97 4.30 9.51 0.03
C ALA A 97 5.26 10.07 -1.04
N THR A 98 5.20 11.37 -1.37
CA THR A 98 6.09 11.99 -2.37
C THR A 98 7.46 12.35 -1.81
N LEU A 99 7.67 12.28 -0.51
CA LEU A 99 8.93 12.62 0.12
C LEU A 99 10.05 11.65 -0.32
N TYR A 100 11.25 12.21 -0.53
CA TYR A 100 12.42 11.43 -0.93
C TYR A 100 12.73 10.23 -0.01
N PRO A 101 12.65 10.35 1.34
CA PRO A 101 12.85 9.20 2.22
C PRO A 101 11.85 8.05 1.98
N CYS A 102 10.64 8.36 1.56
CA CYS A 102 9.63 7.34 1.22
C CYS A 102 10.05 6.52 0.00
N ASP A 103 10.66 7.16 -1.01
CA ASP A 103 11.21 6.46 -2.15
C ASP A 103 12.37 5.55 -1.74
N VAL A 104 13.33 6.07 -0.97
CA VAL A 104 14.48 5.29 -0.48
C VAL A 104 14.03 4.02 0.26
N LYS A 105 12.93 4.09 1.02
CA LYS A 105 12.44 2.98 1.84
C LYS A 105 11.54 1.99 1.10
N THR A 106 11.03 2.35 -0.07
CA THR A 106 10.09 1.49 -0.83
C THR A 106 10.68 0.96 -2.14
N LYS A 107 11.69 1.61 -2.70
CA LYS A 107 12.26 1.25 -4.01
C LYS A 107 12.72 -0.20 -4.10
N ASP A 108 13.36 -0.71 -3.06
CA ASP A 108 13.91 -2.06 -3.05
C ASP A 108 12.82 -3.13 -2.97
N ALA A 109 11.74 -2.87 -2.22
CA ALA A 109 10.58 -3.76 -2.19
C ALA A 109 9.87 -3.80 -3.56
N PHE A 110 9.64 -2.64 -4.16
CA PHE A 110 9.05 -2.57 -5.50
C PHE A 110 9.89 -3.26 -6.58
N ALA A 111 11.20 -3.32 -6.39
CA ALA A 111 12.10 -4.03 -7.32
C ALA A 111 12.04 -5.57 -7.19
N LYS A 112 11.32 -6.12 -6.20
CA LYS A 112 11.19 -7.56 -5.95
C LYS A 112 9.86 -8.15 -6.43
N MET A 113 9.07 -7.37 -7.16
CA MET A 113 7.82 -7.79 -7.76
C MET A 113 7.76 -7.36 -9.22
N ASP A 114 6.92 -8.02 -10.01
CA ASP A 114 6.77 -7.69 -11.44
C ASP A 114 5.98 -6.41 -11.64
N VAL A 115 4.97 -6.21 -10.82
CA VAL A 115 4.08 -5.06 -10.86
C VAL A 115 4.08 -4.39 -9.48
N ALA A 116 4.48 -3.15 -9.43
CA ALA A 116 4.52 -2.37 -8.20
C ALA A 116 3.09 -1.97 -7.77
N GLY A 117 2.61 -2.54 -6.67
CA GLY A 117 1.30 -2.23 -6.10
C GLY A 117 1.38 -1.01 -5.17
N TYR A 118 0.69 0.06 -5.53
CA TYR A 118 0.68 1.31 -4.78
C TYR A 118 -0.64 1.49 -4.04
N ASN A 119 -0.58 1.53 -2.71
CA ASN A 119 -1.71 1.97 -1.90
C ASN A 119 -1.60 3.48 -1.68
N TYR A 120 -2.61 4.21 -2.18
CA TYR A 120 -2.75 5.67 -2.04
C TYR A 120 -1.57 6.49 -2.55
N GLY A 121 -0.84 5.98 -3.54
CA GLY A 121 0.39 6.54 -4.07
C GLY A 121 0.26 7.41 -5.33
N ILE A 122 -0.94 7.82 -5.71
CA ILE A 122 -1.23 8.45 -7.02
C ILE A 122 -0.36 9.67 -7.32
N LYS A 123 0.02 10.47 -6.32
CA LYS A 123 0.88 11.65 -6.50
C LYS A 123 2.33 11.27 -6.87
N ARG A 124 2.72 9.98 -6.73
CA ARG A 124 4.06 9.49 -7.07
C ARG A 124 4.18 8.91 -8.47
N TYR A 125 3.11 8.47 -9.09
CA TYR A 125 3.18 7.68 -10.31
C TYR A 125 4.05 8.33 -11.40
N ARG A 126 3.81 9.58 -11.76
CA ARG A 126 4.59 10.27 -12.80
C ARG A 126 6.08 10.43 -12.44
N HIS A 127 6.38 10.68 -11.18
CA HIS A 127 7.76 10.77 -10.69
C HIS A 127 8.45 9.41 -10.77
N ASP A 128 7.81 8.37 -10.28
CA ASP A 128 8.40 7.03 -10.20
C ASP A 128 8.57 6.40 -11.59
N LEU A 129 7.62 6.59 -12.49
CA LEU A 129 7.73 6.13 -13.88
C LEU A 129 8.84 6.83 -14.66
N LYS A 130 9.14 8.08 -14.33
CA LYS A 130 10.30 8.78 -14.88
C LYS A 130 11.62 8.27 -14.29
N LYS A 131 11.64 8.00 -12.99
CA LYS A 131 12.85 7.56 -12.27
C LYS A 131 13.18 6.09 -12.50
N TYR A 132 12.15 5.26 -12.68
CA TYR A 132 12.24 3.81 -12.86
C TYR A 132 11.59 3.40 -14.19
N PRO A 133 12.31 3.46 -15.31
CA PRO A 133 11.74 3.29 -16.66
C PRO A 133 11.03 1.96 -16.88
N ASN A 134 11.47 0.89 -16.21
CA ASN A 134 10.92 -0.45 -16.36
C ASN A 134 9.79 -0.77 -15.35
N ARG A 135 9.44 0.19 -14.46
CA ARG A 135 8.41 -0.05 -13.46
C ARG A 135 7.03 -0.07 -14.10
N ILE A 136 6.27 -1.10 -13.76
CA ILE A 136 4.83 -1.19 -14.06
C ILE A 136 4.10 -0.89 -12.76
N ILE A 137 3.06 -0.07 -12.81
CA ILE A 137 2.31 0.40 -11.64
C ILE A 137 0.89 -0.15 -11.68
N LEU A 138 0.46 -0.68 -10.54
CA LEU A 138 -0.92 -0.99 -10.21
C LEU A 138 -1.36 -0.09 -9.04
N GLY A 139 -2.46 0.62 -9.16
CA GLY A 139 -3.15 1.21 -8.01
C GLY A 139 -3.82 0.10 -7.21
N SER A 140 -3.11 -0.50 -6.27
CA SER A 140 -3.65 -1.62 -5.48
C SER A 140 -4.68 -1.18 -4.45
N GLU A 141 -4.62 0.09 -4.03
CA GLU A 141 -5.69 0.79 -3.32
C GLU A 141 -5.66 2.28 -3.67
N THR A 142 -6.79 2.80 -4.13
CA THR A 142 -6.92 4.20 -4.52
C THR A 142 -8.21 4.78 -3.94
N PHE A 143 -8.17 5.98 -3.38
CA PHE A 143 -9.39 6.65 -2.96
C PHE A 143 -10.30 6.93 -4.16
N CYS A 144 -11.60 6.74 -3.99
CA CYS A 144 -12.59 7.01 -5.04
C CYS A 144 -12.46 8.42 -5.63
N ALA A 145 -12.17 9.40 -4.80
CA ALA A 145 -11.95 10.78 -5.23
C ALA A 145 -10.78 10.94 -6.21
N ASP A 146 -9.88 9.99 -6.27
CA ASP A 146 -8.72 9.99 -7.16
C ASP A 146 -8.89 9.11 -8.40
N ALA A 147 -9.96 8.32 -8.50
CA ALA A 147 -10.21 7.39 -9.61
C ALA A 147 -10.20 8.08 -10.96
N TYR A 148 -10.80 9.27 -11.07
CA TYR A 148 -10.76 10.05 -12.31
C TYR A 148 -9.33 10.45 -12.72
N LYS A 149 -8.53 10.92 -11.75
CA LYS A 149 -7.11 11.29 -12.01
C LYS A 149 -6.28 10.08 -12.43
N PHE A 150 -6.57 8.91 -11.82
CA PHE A 150 -5.94 7.66 -12.21
C PHE A 150 -6.21 7.35 -13.67
N ILE A 151 -7.47 7.35 -14.10
CA ILE A 151 -7.87 7.06 -15.47
C ILE A 151 -7.22 8.01 -16.48
N GLU A 152 -7.16 9.30 -16.18
CA GLU A 152 -6.50 10.27 -17.06
C GLU A 152 -4.99 9.98 -17.21
N MET A 153 -4.31 9.62 -16.11
CA MET A 153 -2.90 9.24 -16.20
C MET A 153 -2.70 7.91 -16.94
N ALA A 154 -3.57 6.92 -16.73
CA ALA A 154 -3.48 5.62 -17.39
C ALA A 154 -3.68 5.69 -18.91
N LYS A 155 -4.49 6.65 -19.41
CA LYS A 155 -4.63 6.91 -20.83
C LYS A 155 -3.33 7.39 -21.49
N GLU A 156 -2.51 8.14 -20.74
CA GLU A 156 -1.27 8.72 -21.25
C GLU A 156 -0.05 7.79 -21.04
N GLU A 157 -0.12 6.89 -20.05
CA GLU A 157 1.02 6.09 -19.63
C GLU A 157 0.65 4.60 -19.52
N PRO A 158 1.01 3.78 -20.53
CA PRO A 158 0.61 2.37 -20.60
C PRO A 158 1.22 1.48 -19.49
N ARG A 159 2.21 1.99 -18.74
CA ARG A 159 2.78 1.29 -17.58
C ARG A 159 1.93 1.42 -16.33
N ILE A 160 0.86 2.20 -16.34
CA ILE A 160 -0.18 2.22 -15.32
C ILE A 160 -1.27 1.26 -15.78
N ILE A 161 -1.29 0.04 -15.25
CA ILE A 161 -2.04 -1.08 -15.85
C ILE A 161 -3.41 -1.34 -15.24
N GLY A 162 -3.70 -0.77 -14.07
CA GLY A 162 -4.98 -1.00 -13.40
C GLY A 162 -5.09 -0.26 -12.08
N ASP A 163 -6.32 -0.24 -11.56
CA ASP A 163 -6.67 0.42 -10.31
C ASP A 163 -7.73 -0.37 -9.55
N PHE A 164 -7.57 -0.43 -8.23
CA PHE A 164 -8.57 -0.93 -7.30
C PHE A 164 -9.00 0.20 -6.38
N VAL A 165 -10.23 0.65 -6.58
CA VAL A 165 -10.81 1.70 -5.73
C VAL A 165 -11.19 1.11 -4.39
N TRP A 166 -10.66 1.64 -3.31
CA TRP A 166 -11.02 1.29 -1.96
C TRP A 166 -11.96 2.34 -1.34
N ALA A 167 -13.19 1.98 -1.01
CA ALA A 167 -13.84 0.77 -1.48
C ALA A 167 -15.21 1.14 -2.03
N GLY A 168 -15.67 0.43 -3.03
CA GLY A 168 -16.91 0.75 -3.73
C GLY A 168 -18.18 0.68 -2.87
N MET A 169 -18.14 -0.09 -1.77
CA MET A 169 -19.27 -0.27 -0.85
C MET A 169 -19.16 0.52 0.46
N ASP A 170 -18.01 1.11 0.77
CA ASP A 170 -17.72 1.73 2.07
C ASP A 170 -18.02 3.23 2.13
N TYR A 171 -18.78 3.75 1.19
CA TYR A 171 -19.19 5.15 1.23
C TYR A 171 -20.07 5.50 2.43
N LEU A 172 -20.73 4.51 2.99
CA LEU A 172 -21.62 4.63 4.13
C LEU A 172 -21.00 4.05 5.42
N GLY A 173 -19.78 3.55 5.36
CA GLY A 173 -19.10 2.89 6.45
C GLY A 173 -17.82 3.60 6.90
N GLU A 174 -16.78 2.82 7.12
CA GLU A 174 -15.50 3.21 7.69
C GLU A 174 -14.82 4.42 7.02
N VAL A 175 -14.97 4.55 5.71
CA VAL A 175 -14.31 5.59 4.90
C VAL A 175 -15.21 6.79 4.63
N GLY A 176 -16.47 6.73 5.05
CA GLY A 176 -17.41 7.56 4.42
C GLY A 176 -18.32 8.43 5.24
N ILE A 177 -19.53 8.49 4.78
CA ILE A 177 -20.52 9.52 5.07
C ILE A 177 -21.41 9.11 6.25
N GLY A 178 -21.25 7.90 6.80
CA GLY A 178 -22.07 7.40 7.88
C GLY A 178 -21.70 6.01 8.36
N SER A 179 -22.35 5.54 9.38
CA SER A 179 -22.26 4.18 9.90
C SER A 179 -23.58 3.43 9.70
N TRP A 180 -23.50 2.09 9.49
CA TRP A 180 -24.66 1.22 9.50
C TRP A 180 -24.74 0.52 10.84
N GLU A 181 -25.89 0.62 11.48
CA GLU A 181 -26.24 -0.24 12.63
C GLU A 181 -27.34 -1.20 12.20
N TYR A 182 -27.07 -2.50 12.29
CA TYR A 182 -28.10 -3.52 12.18
C TYR A 182 -28.83 -3.61 13.52
N LYS A 183 -30.12 -3.30 13.54
CA LYS A 183 -31.01 -3.52 14.69
C LYS A 183 -31.55 -4.93 14.67
#